data_b5b53010014b66968041f49e98c87b22
#
_entry.id   b5b53010014b66968041f49e98c87b22
#
_cell.length_a   1.000
_cell.length_b   1.000
_cell.length_c   1.000
_cell.angle_alpha   90.00
_cell.angle_beta   90.00
_cell.angle_gamma   90.00
#
_symmetry.space_group_name_H-M   'P 1'
#
loop_
_entity.id
_entity.type
_entity.pdbx_description
1 polymer ?
#
loop_
_entity_poly.entity_id
_entity_poly.type
_entity_poly.pdbx_seq_one_letter_code
_entity_poly.pdbx_strand_id
1 'polypeptide(L)'
;MDKQYQPTLTEVQDWVLKLYNTCEQTITEAERREQHKYAVMVQRPQDKKFLVKMLDESSQIRDRRILAKRIKTLLDQYGVPEFLNKRDSFLFRMYQAFGHHFDFIAIPIIKKRLRMDTSQVIINEARPQLTKHLATRAKEKIGQNVNLLGEVVLGNGEADHRYHHYLEALESPDINYISVKISGIYAQTHALNYEESFPELVSRMSALYQKAIDFPYTDEEGVRRSKFINLDMEEYKDTHFTLRLFKTVLSLPQFKNYSAGIVVQAYLPDAYDFQTELIEFAKARVAEGGAPIKMRLVKGCNLEMETVISSLRGWPNPIRPSKEEVDANYLHLLERALMPENARVLHLGVASHNLFSIAYAYLLAQKYGTAEYMTFEMLEGMA
;
A
#
# COMPACT_ATOMS: atom_id res chain seq x y z
N MET A 1 29.85 11.43 21.97
CA MET A 1 28.86 11.08 20.93
C MET A 1 29.63 10.42 19.79
N ASP A 2 29.61 9.09 19.74
CA ASP A 2 30.14 8.38 18.58
C ASP A 2 29.42 8.87 17.33
N LYS A 3 30.21 9.17 16.27
CA LYS A 3 29.61 9.58 15.00
C LYS A 3 28.64 8.49 14.57
N GLN A 4 27.36 8.86 14.43
CA GLN A 4 26.30 7.99 13.95
C GLN A 4 26.78 7.39 12.61
N TYR A 5 26.80 6.06 12.52
CA TYR A 5 27.20 5.39 11.29
C TYR A 5 26.20 5.72 10.18
N GLN A 6 26.72 6.09 9.04
CA GLN A 6 25.96 6.22 7.80
C GLN A 6 26.66 5.37 6.73
N PRO A 7 25.92 4.50 6.02
CA PRO A 7 26.49 3.76 4.90
C PRO A 7 27.06 4.71 3.86
N THR A 8 28.26 4.43 3.40
CA THR A 8 28.88 5.19 2.31
C THR A 8 28.18 4.93 0.98
N LEU A 9 28.29 5.87 0.04
CA LEU A 9 27.72 5.69 -1.30
C LEU A 9 28.24 4.40 -1.97
N THR A 10 29.52 4.09 -1.81
CA THR A 10 30.14 2.87 -2.37
C THR A 10 29.53 1.61 -1.78
N GLU A 11 29.39 1.52 -0.46
CA GLU A 11 28.74 0.37 0.19
C GLU A 11 27.31 0.18 -0.32
N VAL A 12 26.55 1.27 -0.46
CA VAL A 12 25.17 1.22 -0.98
C VAL A 12 25.16 0.77 -2.43
N GLN A 13 26.04 1.30 -3.28
CA GLN A 13 26.15 0.91 -4.70
C GLN A 13 26.50 -0.57 -4.86
N ASP A 14 27.44 -1.09 -4.08
CA ASP A 14 27.82 -2.50 -4.12
C ASP A 14 26.64 -3.41 -3.75
N TRP A 15 25.87 -3.04 -2.73
CA TRP A 15 24.67 -3.79 -2.36
C TRP A 15 23.56 -3.67 -3.40
N VAL A 16 23.35 -2.50 -4.01
CA VAL A 16 22.39 -2.32 -5.11
C VAL A 16 22.74 -3.23 -6.28
N LEU A 17 24.02 -3.27 -6.68
CA LEU A 17 24.49 -4.15 -7.76
C LEU A 17 24.27 -5.63 -7.40
N LYS A 18 24.55 -6.03 -6.16
CA LYS A 18 24.31 -7.39 -5.70
C LYS A 18 22.83 -7.75 -5.74
N LEU A 19 21.95 -6.89 -5.23
CA LEU A 19 20.50 -7.09 -5.28
C LEU A 19 19.99 -7.17 -6.72
N TYR A 20 20.39 -6.22 -7.57
CA TYR A 20 20.02 -6.19 -8.98
C TYR A 20 20.44 -7.49 -9.71
N ASN A 21 21.69 -7.91 -9.55
CA ASN A 21 22.19 -9.13 -10.18
C ASN A 21 21.45 -10.39 -9.67
N THR A 22 21.10 -10.41 -8.38
CA THR A 22 20.32 -11.53 -7.83
C THR A 22 18.91 -11.55 -8.42
N CYS A 23 18.24 -10.41 -8.53
CA CYS A 23 16.93 -10.30 -9.18
C CYS A 23 17.00 -10.75 -10.65
N GLU A 24 18.01 -10.29 -11.41
CA GLU A 24 18.20 -10.69 -12.83
C GLU A 24 18.42 -12.20 -13.01
N GLN A 25 19.05 -12.86 -12.03
CA GLN A 25 19.25 -14.32 -12.06
C GLN A 25 18.02 -15.13 -11.65
N THR A 26 17.16 -14.57 -10.83
CA THR A 26 15.98 -15.24 -10.28
C THR A 26 14.67 -14.93 -11.02
N ILE A 27 14.66 -13.83 -11.80
CA ILE A 27 13.47 -13.39 -12.54
C ILE A 27 13.02 -14.46 -13.55
N THR A 28 11.76 -14.79 -13.51
CA THR A 28 11.14 -15.71 -14.47
C THR A 28 10.90 -15.03 -15.82
N GLU A 29 10.75 -15.81 -16.89
CA GLU A 29 10.39 -15.24 -18.20
C GLU A 29 9.03 -14.53 -18.20
N ALA A 30 8.11 -14.91 -17.33
CA ALA A 30 6.81 -14.25 -17.18
C ALA A 30 6.98 -12.87 -16.57
N GLU A 31 7.73 -12.76 -15.49
CA GLU A 31 8.04 -11.48 -14.83
C GLU A 31 8.86 -10.56 -15.73
N ARG A 32 9.83 -11.09 -16.48
CA ARG A 32 10.61 -10.30 -17.47
C ARG A 32 9.73 -9.73 -18.57
N ARG A 33 8.73 -10.48 -19.02
CA ARG A 33 7.73 -9.98 -20.00
C ARG A 33 6.87 -8.86 -19.43
N GLU A 34 6.46 -8.98 -18.16
CA GLU A 34 5.69 -7.93 -17.49
C GLU A 34 6.53 -6.68 -17.25
N GLN A 35 7.79 -6.81 -16.81
CA GLN A 35 8.70 -5.66 -16.70
C GLN A 35 8.88 -4.93 -18.03
N HIS A 36 9.08 -5.67 -19.12
CA HIS A 36 9.18 -5.08 -20.45
C HIS A 36 7.91 -4.33 -20.83
N LYS A 37 6.74 -4.89 -20.53
CA LYS A 37 5.44 -4.27 -20.77
C LYS A 37 5.32 -2.93 -20.01
N TYR A 38 5.69 -2.90 -18.72
CA TYR A 38 5.70 -1.67 -17.92
C TYR A 38 6.72 -0.65 -18.46
N ALA A 39 7.92 -1.08 -18.83
CA ALA A 39 8.93 -0.21 -19.39
C ALA A 39 8.45 0.48 -20.68
N VAL A 40 7.81 -0.26 -21.59
CA VAL A 40 7.20 0.30 -22.81
C VAL A 40 6.09 1.28 -22.44
N MET A 41 5.23 0.94 -21.49
CA MET A 41 4.12 1.79 -21.07
C MET A 41 4.59 3.12 -20.44
N VAL A 42 5.68 3.09 -19.66
CA VAL A 42 6.27 4.31 -19.07
C VAL A 42 6.85 5.24 -20.14
N GLN A 43 7.46 4.68 -21.18
CA GLN A 43 8.03 5.46 -22.30
C GLN A 43 6.96 6.08 -23.20
N ARG A 44 5.70 5.61 -23.12
CA ARG A 44 4.58 6.03 -23.96
C ARG A 44 3.40 6.55 -23.13
N PRO A 45 3.36 7.85 -22.83
CA PRO A 45 2.28 8.44 -22.03
C PRO A 45 0.87 8.20 -22.58
N GLN A 46 0.74 8.01 -23.89
CA GLN A 46 -0.54 7.73 -24.54
C GLN A 46 -1.06 6.34 -24.21
N ASP A 47 -0.19 5.33 -24.14
CA ASP A 47 -0.54 3.97 -23.80
C ASP A 47 -0.99 3.89 -22.32
N LYS A 48 -0.31 4.63 -21.44
CA LYS A 48 -0.71 4.77 -20.02
C LYS A 48 -2.11 5.40 -19.91
N LYS A 49 -2.36 6.51 -20.64
CA LYS A 49 -3.67 7.18 -20.65
C LYS A 49 -4.78 6.27 -21.17
N PHE A 50 -4.50 5.52 -22.25
CA PHE A 50 -5.43 4.53 -22.76
C PHE A 50 -5.80 3.50 -21.70
N LEU A 51 -4.80 2.87 -21.06
CA LEU A 51 -5.03 1.82 -20.07
C LEU A 51 -5.83 2.33 -18.88
N VAL A 52 -5.46 3.48 -18.31
CA VAL A 52 -6.16 4.07 -17.15
C VAL A 52 -7.62 4.35 -17.51
N LYS A 53 -7.89 5.04 -18.65
CA LYS A 53 -9.26 5.30 -19.07
C LYS A 53 -10.05 4.04 -19.37
N MET A 54 -9.40 3.05 -19.97
CA MET A 54 -10.04 1.79 -20.29
C MET A 54 -10.42 0.99 -19.03
N LEU A 55 -9.58 0.99 -17.99
CA LEU A 55 -9.88 0.38 -16.69
C LEU A 55 -11.04 1.10 -16.01
N ASP A 56 -10.98 2.42 -15.92
CA ASP A 56 -12.01 3.25 -15.32
C ASP A 56 -13.38 3.03 -15.99
N GLU A 57 -13.45 3.22 -17.31
CA GLU A 57 -14.69 3.07 -18.05
C GLU A 57 -15.23 1.63 -18.05
N SER A 58 -14.35 0.61 -18.05
CA SER A 58 -14.77 -0.79 -18.00
C SER A 58 -15.34 -1.20 -16.65
N SER A 59 -14.98 -0.51 -15.57
CA SER A 59 -15.52 -0.72 -14.22
C SER A 59 -16.87 -0.03 -14.03
N GLN A 60 -17.00 1.19 -14.55
CA GLN A 60 -18.19 2.03 -14.36
C GLN A 60 -19.34 1.69 -15.31
N ILE A 61 -19.04 1.36 -16.59
CA ILE A 61 -20.04 1.15 -17.62
C ILE A 61 -20.52 -0.31 -17.62
N ARG A 62 -21.78 -0.52 -17.18
CA ARG A 62 -22.43 -1.84 -17.19
C ARG A 62 -23.01 -2.20 -18.56
N ASP A 63 -23.52 -1.20 -19.28
CA ASP A 63 -24.11 -1.42 -20.61
C ASP A 63 -23.02 -1.75 -21.65
N ARG A 64 -23.14 -2.94 -22.26
CA ARG A 64 -22.16 -3.46 -23.21
C ARG A 64 -22.01 -2.57 -24.46
N ARG A 65 -23.12 -2.02 -24.96
CA ARG A 65 -23.11 -1.21 -26.20
C ARG A 65 -22.44 0.16 -25.96
N ILE A 66 -22.71 0.74 -24.80
CA ILE A 66 -22.07 2.01 -24.41
C ILE A 66 -20.57 1.79 -24.21
N LEU A 67 -20.19 0.73 -23.49
CA LEU A 67 -18.79 0.39 -23.30
C LEU A 67 -18.07 0.13 -24.64
N ALA A 68 -18.72 -0.60 -25.56
CA ALA A 68 -18.18 -0.87 -26.88
C ALA A 68 -17.85 0.42 -27.65
N LYS A 69 -18.77 1.39 -27.68
CA LYS A 69 -18.56 2.69 -28.30
C LYS A 69 -17.39 3.43 -27.65
N ARG A 70 -17.31 3.41 -26.31
CA ARG A 70 -16.22 4.08 -25.59
C ARG A 70 -14.87 3.46 -25.87
N ILE A 71 -14.75 2.13 -25.84
CA ILE A 71 -13.50 1.43 -26.20
C ILE A 71 -13.06 1.79 -27.62
N LYS A 72 -13.99 1.83 -28.58
CA LYS A 72 -13.67 2.26 -29.93
C LYS A 72 -13.16 3.70 -29.96
N THR A 73 -13.83 4.63 -29.26
CA THR A 73 -13.39 6.03 -29.17
C THR A 73 -11.99 6.15 -28.57
N LEU A 74 -11.68 5.35 -27.52
CA LEU A 74 -10.34 5.35 -26.92
C LEU A 74 -9.28 4.82 -27.90
N LEU A 75 -9.59 3.75 -28.65
CA LEU A 75 -8.68 3.22 -29.67
C LEU A 75 -8.47 4.20 -30.82
N ASP A 76 -9.52 4.92 -31.24
CA ASP A 76 -9.41 5.95 -32.30
C ASP A 76 -8.60 7.15 -31.79
N GLN A 77 -8.69 7.50 -30.51
CA GLN A 77 -8.00 8.64 -29.91
C GLN A 77 -6.52 8.35 -29.59
N TYR A 78 -6.23 7.18 -29.04
CA TYR A 78 -4.89 6.85 -28.50
C TYR A 78 -4.13 5.82 -29.34
N GLY A 79 -4.82 5.16 -30.31
CA GLY A 79 -4.28 4.04 -31.05
C GLY A 79 -4.32 2.73 -30.26
N VAL A 80 -3.84 1.66 -30.90
CA VAL A 80 -3.67 0.36 -30.24
C VAL A 80 -2.36 0.39 -29.47
N PRO A 81 -2.39 0.12 -28.13
CA PRO A 81 -1.19 0.19 -27.30
C PRO A 81 -0.08 -0.76 -27.76
N GLU A 82 1.17 -0.32 -27.70
CA GLU A 82 2.32 -1.13 -28.11
C GLU A 82 2.78 -2.14 -27.04
N PHE A 83 2.41 -1.92 -25.78
CA PHE A 83 2.72 -2.89 -24.72
C PHE A 83 1.94 -4.22 -24.85
N LEU A 84 0.92 -4.26 -25.72
CA LEU A 84 0.13 -5.47 -25.96
C LEU A 84 0.94 -6.49 -26.76
N ASN A 85 0.76 -7.77 -26.45
CA ASN A 85 1.33 -8.83 -27.25
C ASN A 85 0.72 -8.85 -28.69
N LYS A 86 1.36 -9.53 -29.63
CA LYS A 86 0.95 -9.56 -31.03
C LYS A 86 -0.50 -10.01 -31.25
N ARG A 87 -0.98 -10.97 -30.43
CA ARG A 87 -2.36 -11.49 -30.53
C ARG A 87 -3.38 -10.45 -30.06
N ASP A 88 -3.12 -9.83 -28.90
CA ASP A 88 -3.99 -8.81 -28.36
C ASP A 88 -3.99 -7.54 -29.24
N SER A 89 -2.83 -7.12 -29.73
CA SER A 89 -2.74 -6.00 -30.69
C SER A 89 -3.55 -6.28 -31.96
N PHE A 90 -3.49 -7.50 -32.48
CA PHE A 90 -4.31 -7.89 -33.64
C PHE A 90 -5.80 -7.83 -33.30
N LEU A 91 -6.22 -8.37 -32.17
CA LEU A 91 -7.62 -8.32 -31.72
C LEU A 91 -8.12 -6.87 -31.54
N PHE A 92 -7.32 -5.99 -30.93
CA PHE A 92 -7.69 -4.59 -30.79
C PHE A 92 -7.75 -3.84 -32.13
N ARG A 93 -6.86 -4.13 -33.08
CA ARG A 93 -6.93 -3.58 -34.45
C ARG A 93 -8.16 -4.06 -35.21
N MET A 94 -8.47 -5.37 -35.12
CA MET A 94 -9.70 -5.94 -35.67
C MET A 94 -10.94 -5.31 -35.05
N TYR A 95 -10.93 -5.13 -33.73
CA TYR A 95 -12.02 -4.47 -33.04
C TYR A 95 -12.15 -3.00 -33.43
N GLN A 96 -11.07 -2.25 -33.57
CA GLN A 96 -11.08 -0.87 -34.05
C GLN A 96 -11.70 -0.75 -35.46
N ALA A 97 -11.38 -1.69 -36.34
CA ALA A 97 -11.88 -1.69 -37.73
C ALA A 97 -13.34 -2.17 -37.84
N PHE A 98 -13.73 -3.21 -37.12
CA PHE A 98 -15.01 -3.93 -37.31
C PHE A 98 -15.83 -4.15 -36.05
N GLY A 99 -15.43 -3.60 -34.89
CA GLY A 99 -15.92 -3.98 -33.55
C GLY A 99 -17.41 -3.82 -33.33
N HIS A 100 -18.05 -2.84 -33.98
CA HIS A 100 -19.50 -2.60 -33.85
C HIS A 100 -20.38 -3.77 -34.33
N HIS A 101 -19.84 -4.72 -35.10
CA HIS A 101 -20.52 -5.92 -35.54
C HIS A 101 -20.31 -7.12 -34.59
N PHE A 102 -19.28 -7.07 -33.73
CA PHE A 102 -18.84 -8.19 -32.91
C PHE A 102 -18.78 -7.86 -31.40
N ASP A 103 -19.45 -6.80 -30.94
CA ASP A 103 -19.46 -6.35 -29.56
C ASP A 103 -19.79 -7.46 -28.54
N PHE A 104 -20.66 -8.37 -28.94
CA PHE A 104 -21.11 -9.46 -28.06
C PHE A 104 -20.01 -10.49 -27.75
N ILE A 105 -19.01 -10.62 -28.62
CA ILE A 105 -17.83 -11.50 -28.42
C ILE A 105 -16.65 -10.69 -27.90
N ALA A 106 -16.37 -9.53 -28.51
CA ALA A 106 -15.19 -8.75 -28.24
C ALA A 106 -15.17 -8.16 -26.80
N ILE A 107 -16.28 -7.59 -26.34
CA ILE A 107 -16.33 -6.94 -25.02
C ILE A 107 -16.06 -7.91 -23.86
N PRO A 108 -16.66 -9.12 -23.80
CA PRO A 108 -16.31 -10.11 -22.79
C PRO A 108 -14.82 -10.52 -22.81
N ILE A 109 -14.24 -10.68 -24.00
CA ILE A 109 -12.83 -11.04 -24.17
C ILE A 109 -11.93 -9.87 -23.67
N ILE A 110 -12.22 -8.65 -24.08
CA ILE A 110 -11.49 -7.45 -23.64
C ILE A 110 -11.59 -7.28 -22.11
N LYS A 111 -12.80 -7.38 -21.52
CA LYS A 111 -12.96 -7.33 -20.07
C LYS A 111 -12.19 -8.44 -19.35
N LYS A 112 -12.24 -9.67 -19.86
CA LYS A 112 -11.48 -10.78 -19.29
C LYS A 112 -9.97 -10.50 -19.35
N ARG A 113 -9.49 -9.96 -20.47
CA ARG A 113 -8.07 -9.63 -20.65
C ARG A 113 -7.61 -8.53 -19.71
N LEU A 114 -8.37 -7.44 -19.61
CA LEU A 114 -8.10 -6.36 -18.67
C LEU A 114 -8.02 -6.87 -17.23
N ARG A 115 -8.98 -7.72 -16.82
CA ARG A 115 -8.96 -8.35 -15.50
C ARG A 115 -7.71 -9.21 -15.29
N MET A 116 -7.27 -9.95 -16.30
CA MET A 116 -6.03 -10.74 -16.22
C MET A 116 -4.80 -9.85 -16.10
N ASP A 117 -4.74 -8.75 -16.84
CA ASP A 117 -3.62 -7.82 -16.79
C ASP A 117 -3.55 -7.03 -15.46
N THR A 118 -4.68 -6.82 -14.79
CA THR A 118 -4.74 -6.18 -13.47
C THR A 118 -4.67 -7.17 -12.30
N SER A 119 -4.90 -8.46 -12.56
CA SER A 119 -4.97 -9.49 -11.49
C SER A 119 -3.62 -9.77 -10.79
N GLN A 120 -2.53 -9.25 -11.31
CA GLN A 120 -1.23 -9.31 -10.64
C GLN A 120 -1.09 -8.25 -9.55
N VAL A 121 -1.82 -7.14 -9.67
CA VAL A 121 -1.80 -6.01 -8.71
C VAL A 121 -3.07 -6.01 -7.86
N ILE A 122 -4.21 -6.37 -8.45
CA ILE A 122 -5.51 -6.41 -7.79
C ILE A 122 -6.08 -7.82 -7.88
N ILE A 123 -6.04 -8.54 -6.78
CA ILE A 123 -6.60 -9.88 -6.68
C ILE A 123 -8.09 -9.77 -6.41
N ASN A 124 -8.88 -10.56 -7.15
CA ASN A 124 -10.32 -10.62 -6.90
C ASN A 124 -10.56 -11.19 -5.49
N GLU A 125 -11.40 -10.50 -4.72
CA GLU A 125 -11.85 -10.88 -3.38
C GLU A 125 -12.57 -12.24 -3.33
N ALA A 126 -12.97 -12.80 -4.48
CA ALA A 126 -13.54 -14.14 -4.54
C ALA A 126 -12.61 -15.13 -3.82
N ARG A 127 -13.06 -15.62 -2.67
CA ARG A 127 -12.31 -16.43 -1.69
C ARG A 127 -11.36 -17.47 -2.31
N PRO A 128 -11.75 -18.27 -3.33
CA PRO A 128 -10.84 -19.33 -3.85
C PRO A 128 -9.57 -18.79 -4.50
N GLN A 129 -9.61 -17.60 -5.10
CA GLN A 129 -8.45 -17.02 -5.79
C GLN A 129 -7.48 -16.38 -4.77
N LEU A 130 -8.02 -15.63 -3.82
CA LEU A 130 -7.24 -15.01 -2.74
C LEU A 130 -6.57 -16.08 -1.87
N THR A 131 -7.33 -17.08 -1.38
CA THR A 131 -6.78 -18.20 -0.59
C THR A 131 -5.64 -18.91 -1.31
N LYS A 132 -5.82 -19.24 -2.60
CA LYS A 132 -4.78 -19.89 -3.40
C LYS A 132 -3.52 -19.01 -3.51
N HIS A 133 -3.69 -17.71 -3.72
CA HIS A 133 -2.58 -16.77 -3.81
C HIS A 133 -1.83 -16.67 -2.48
N LEU A 134 -2.53 -16.43 -1.38
CA LEU A 134 -1.95 -16.36 -0.04
C LEU A 134 -1.19 -17.65 0.32
N ALA A 135 -1.78 -18.83 0.02
CA ALA A 135 -1.11 -20.10 0.24
C ALA A 135 0.16 -20.28 -0.60
N THR A 136 0.20 -19.73 -1.83
CA THR A 136 1.40 -19.76 -2.67
C THR A 136 2.49 -18.89 -2.05
N ARG A 137 2.17 -17.65 -1.65
CA ARG A 137 3.13 -16.73 -1.04
C ARG A 137 3.64 -17.20 0.32
N ALA A 138 2.78 -17.84 1.11
CA ALA A 138 3.21 -18.47 2.37
C ALA A 138 4.29 -19.55 2.15
N LYS A 139 4.17 -20.38 1.09
CA LYS A 139 5.22 -21.36 0.73
C LYS A 139 6.55 -20.71 0.36
N GLU A 140 6.50 -19.50 -0.19
CA GLU A 140 7.68 -18.69 -0.51
C GLU A 140 8.20 -17.91 0.70
N LYS A 141 7.59 -18.06 1.87
CA LYS A 141 7.88 -17.33 3.13
C LYS A 141 7.72 -15.81 2.99
N ILE A 142 6.77 -15.40 2.16
CA ILE A 142 6.43 -14.00 1.95
C ILE A 142 5.14 -13.69 2.70
N GLY A 143 5.24 -12.87 3.76
CA GLY A 143 4.08 -12.36 4.49
C GLY A 143 3.22 -11.46 3.60
N GLN A 144 1.90 -11.62 3.68
CA GLN A 144 0.96 -10.84 2.85
C GLN A 144 0.15 -9.89 3.70
N ASN A 145 0.20 -8.60 3.36
CA ASN A 145 -0.73 -7.59 3.85
C ASN A 145 -1.88 -7.45 2.86
N VAL A 146 -3.09 -7.80 3.28
CA VAL A 146 -4.29 -7.66 2.46
C VAL A 146 -4.87 -6.26 2.67
N ASN A 147 -4.86 -5.46 1.61
CA ASN A 147 -5.48 -4.14 1.59
C ASN A 147 -6.77 -4.21 0.77
N LEU A 148 -7.89 -4.01 1.43
CA LEU A 148 -9.20 -3.98 0.76
C LEU A 148 -9.33 -2.66 -0.01
N LEU A 149 -9.25 -2.77 -1.34
CA LEU A 149 -9.42 -1.63 -2.24
C LEU A 149 -10.90 -1.27 -2.37
N GLY A 150 -11.20 0.01 -2.41
CA GLY A 150 -12.53 0.52 -2.63
C GLY A 150 -12.48 2.00 -3.02
N GLU A 151 -13.54 2.47 -3.68
CA GLU A 151 -13.73 3.87 -4.01
C GLU A 151 -13.95 4.72 -2.75
N VAL A 152 -13.92 6.05 -2.91
CA VAL A 152 -14.25 6.97 -1.82
C VAL A 152 -15.63 6.64 -1.25
N VAL A 153 -15.69 6.47 0.06
CA VAL A 153 -16.94 6.16 0.76
C VAL A 153 -17.85 7.39 0.76
N LEU A 154 -18.99 7.29 0.09
CA LEU A 154 -19.93 8.41 -0.06
C LEU A 154 -20.96 8.49 1.07
N GLY A 155 -21.07 7.48 1.92
CA GLY A 155 -22.06 7.47 3.00
C GLY A 155 -21.85 6.36 4.02
N ASN A 156 -22.56 6.48 5.16
CA ASN A 156 -22.41 5.56 6.28
C ASN A 156 -22.71 4.10 5.92
N GLY A 157 -23.72 3.83 5.08
CA GLY A 157 -24.05 2.46 4.67
C GLY A 157 -22.91 1.75 3.93
N GLU A 158 -22.14 2.48 3.11
CA GLU A 158 -20.98 1.94 2.42
C GLU A 158 -19.79 1.75 3.39
N ALA A 159 -19.58 2.72 4.31
CA ALA A 159 -18.59 2.59 5.36
C ALA A 159 -18.88 1.39 6.26
N ASP A 160 -20.15 1.19 6.64
CA ASP A 160 -20.57 0.04 7.43
C ASP A 160 -20.34 -1.28 6.70
N HIS A 161 -20.65 -1.33 5.40
CA HIS A 161 -20.38 -2.50 4.58
C HIS A 161 -18.87 -2.81 4.53
N ARG A 162 -18.02 -1.81 4.31
CA ARG A 162 -16.57 -1.96 4.28
C ARG A 162 -16.01 -2.35 5.65
N TYR A 163 -16.52 -1.75 6.71
CA TYR A 163 -16.16 -2.12 8.07
C TYR A 163 -16.46 -3.60 8.37
N HIS A 164 -17.62 -4.10 7.94
CA HIS A 164 -17.96 -5.52 8.07
C HIS A 164 -17.01 -6.42 7.25
N HIS A 165 -16.59 -5.99 6.06
CA HIS A 165 -15.58 -6.72 5.28
C HIS A 165 -14.23 -6.81 6.00
N TYR A 166 -13.79 -5.76 6.72
CA TYR A 166 -12.59 -5.87 7.55
C TYR A 166 -12.77 -6.89 8.68
N LEU A 167 -13.93 -6.93 9.33
CA LEU A 167 -14.22 -7.92 10.37
C LEU A 167 -14.22 -9.35 9.80
N GLU A 168 -14.84 -9.57 8.65
CA GLU A 168 -14.84 -10.86 7.93
C GLU A 168 -13.44 -11.28 7.49
N ALA A 169 -12.62 -10.35 7.01
CA ALA A 169 -11.22 -10.62 6.66
C ALA A 169 -10.42 -11.08 7.88
N LEU A 170 -10.65 -10.48 9.04
CA LEU A 170 -10.01 -10.89 10.29
C LEU A 170 -10.49 -12.26 10.81
N GLU A 171 -11.69 -12.71 10.44
CA GLU A 171 -12.16 -14.08 10.74
C GLU A 171 -11.53 -15.13 9.82
N SER A 172 -11.12 -14.74 8.61
CA SER A 172 -10.56 -15.67 7.63
C SER A 172 -9.24 -16.28 8.13
N PRO A 173 -9.09 -17.62 8.14
CA PRO A 173 -7.87 -18.28 8.59
C PRO A 173 -6.65 -17.99 7.69
N ASP A 174 -6.89 -17.56 6.45
CA ASP A 174 -5.84 -17.33 5.45
C ASP A 174 -5.24 -15.92 5.53
N ILE A 175 -5.89 -14.98 6.22
CA ILE A 175 -5.48 -13.58 6.30
C ILE A 175 -4.92 -13.28 7.69
N ASN A 176 -3.64 -12.94 7.76
CA ASN A 176 -2.93 -12.66 9.01
C ASN A 176 -2.61 -11.18 9.22
N TYR A 177 -2.65 -10.39 8.14
CA TYR A 177 -2.28 -9.00 8.15
C TYR A 177 -3.18 -8.21 7.20
N ILE A 178 -3.80 -7.14 7.70
CA ILE A 178 -4.63 -6.22 6.91
C ILE A 178 -4.20 -4.77 7.10
N SER A 179 -4.45 -3.96 6.08
CA SER A 179 -4.41 -2.49 6.18
C SER A 179 -5.82 -1.92 6.28
N VAL A 180 -6.00 -0.97 7.18
CA VAL A 180 -7.28 -0.30 7.43
C VAL A 180 -7.10 1.20 7.26
N LYS A 181 -8.07 1.87 6.63
CA LYS A 181 -8.15 3.33 6.48
C LYS A 181 -9.29 3.87 7.32
N ILE A 182 -9.11 5.05 7.94
CA ILE A 182 -10.18 5.67 8.73
C ILE A 182 -11.42 5.95 7.89
N SER A 183 -11.24 6.39 6.64
CA SER A 183 -12.33 6.61 5.69
C SER A 183 -13.09 5.32 5.33
N GLY A 184 -12.45 4.16 5.47
CA GLY A 184 -13.06 2.86 5.21
C GLY A 184 -13.88 2.33 6.39
N ILE A 185 -13.72 2.88 7.58
CA ILE A 185 -14.48 2.44 8.76
C ILE A 185 -15.51 3.47 9.22
N TYR A 186 -15.45 4.71 8.74
CA TYR A 186 -16.43 5.75 9.03
C TYR A 186 -16.44 6.82 7.94
N ALA A 187 -17.61 7.08 7.34
CA ALA A 187 -17.72 7.96 6.16
C ALA A 187 -17.68 9.45 6.51
N GLN A 188 -18.06 9.82 7.72
CA GLN A 188 -18.29 11.20 8.14
C GLN A 188 -17.06 11.82 8.83
N THR A 189 -15.87 11.38 8.46
CA THR A 189 -14.62 11.92 9.01
C THR A 189 -14.30 13.23 8.31
N HIS A 190 -14.57 14.35 8.98
CA HIS A 190 -14.29 15.69 8.48
C HIS A 190 -13.73 16.56 9.59
N ALA A 191 -12.82 17.48 9.28
CA ALA A 191 -12.16 18.33 10.27
C ALA A 191 -13.14 19.08 11.22
N LEU A 192 -14.33 19.44 10.72
CA LEU A 192 -15.35 20.14 11.52
C LEU A 192 -16.09 19.24 12.51
N ASN A 193 -16.04 17.91 12.35
CA ASN A 193 -16.74 16.98 13.24
C ASN A 193 -15.82 15.89 13.83
N TYR A 194 -14.51 16.12 13.86
CA TYR A 194 -13.57 15.14 14.41
C TYR A 194 -13.93 14.73 15.86
N GLU A 195 -14.31 15.67 16.69
CA GLU A 195 -14.64 15.36 18.08
C GLU A 195 -15.95 14.56 18.22
N GLU A 196 -16.94 14.77 17.34
CA GLU A 196 -18.18 13.98 17.32
C GLU A 196 -17.96 12.55 16.76
N SER A 197 -17.13 12.43 15.74
CA SER A 197 -16.83 11.13 15.08
C SER A 197 -15.81 10.29 15.89
N PHE A 198 -15.02 10.91 16.75
CA PHE A 198 -13.92 10.23 17.43
C PHE A 198 -14.36 9.05 18.32
N PRO A 199 -15.42 9.14 19.15
CA PRO A 199 -15.86 8.01 19.97
C PRO A 199 -16.28 6.79 19.12
N GLU A 200 -16.97 7.01 18.00
CA GLU A 200 -17.38 5.94 17.09
C GLU A 200 -16.16 5.28 16.43
N LEU A 201 -15.20 6.07 16.00
CA LEU A 201 -13.94 5.55 15.43
C LEU A 201 -13.14 4.76 16.46
N VAL A 202 -13.07 5.23 17.72
CA VAL A 202 -12.44 4.48 18.80
C VAL A 202 -13.16 3.15 19.03
N SER A 203 -14.49 3.15 19.01
CA SER A 203 -15.30 1.93 19.16
C SER A 203 -15.04 0.93 18.02
N ARG A 204 -15.13 1.38 16.77
CA ARG A 204 -14.91 0.55 15.57
C ARG A 204 -13.49 0.01 15.49
N MET A 205 -12.50 0.85 15.75
CA MET A 205 -11.10 0.43 15.73
C MET A 205 -10.78 -0.55 16.87
N SER A 206 -11.38 -0.33 18.06
CA SER A 206 -11.28 -1.27 19.17
C SER A 206 -11.87 -2.63 18.83
N ALA A 207 -13.01 -2.67 18.17
CA ALA A 207 -13.62 -3.93 17.73
C ALA A 207 -12.75 -4.67 16.69
N LEU A 208 -12.09 -3.95 15.76
CA LEU A 208 -11.14 -4.54 14.83
C LEU A 208 -9.93 -5.14 15.56
N TYR A 209 -9.33 -4.43 16.51
CA TYR A 209 -8.20 -4.94 17.29
C TYR A 209 -8.61 -6.14 18.16
N GLN A 210 -9.79 -6.09 18.78
CA GLN A 210 -10.31 -7.24 19.54
C GLN A 210 -10.52 -8.46 18.62
N LYS A 211 -11.09 -8.26 17.43
CA LYS A 211 -11.27 -9.33 16.45
C LYS A 211 -9.94 -9.94 16.01
N ALA A 212 -8.91 -9.12 15.81
CA ALA A 212 -7.56 -9.59 15.47
C ALA A 212 -6.93 -10.45 16.58
N ILE A 213 -7.27 -10.17 17.85
CA ILE A 213 -6.84 -10.95 19.01
C ILE A 213 -7.63 -12.25 19.11
N ASP A 214 -8.95 -12.21 18.91
CA ASP A 214 -9.87 -13.35 19.08
C ASP A 214 -9.69 -14.41 17.99
N PHE A 215 -9.23 -14.02 16.80
CA PHE A 215 -8.98 -14.90 15.65
C PHE A 215 -7.50 -15.01 15.32
N PRO A 216 -6.66 -15.52 16.23
CA PRO A 216 -5.22 -15.64 16.01
C PRO A 216 -4.90 -16.68 14.94
N TYR A 217 -3.70 -16.59 14.40
CA TYR A 217 -3.13 -17.61 13.52
C TYR A 217 -1.93 -18.30 14.20
N THR A 218 -1.52 -19.44 13.65
CA THR A 218 -0.29 -20.12 14.06
C THR A 218 0.78 -19.83 13.02
N ASP A 219 1.92 -19.30 13.45
CA ASP A 219 3.05 -19.00 12.57
C ASP A 219 3.83 -20.29 12.18
N GLU A 220 4.87 -20.13 11.35
CA GLU A 220 5.70 -21.26 10.89
C GLU A 220 6.45 -21.96 12.03
N GLU A 221 6.66 -21.30 13.16
CA GLU A 221 7.32 -21.81 14.35
C GLU A 221 6.34 -22.53 15.29
N GLY A 222 5.05 -22.57 14.93
CA GLY A 222 3.98 -23.16 15.74
C GLY A 222 3.49 -22.25 16.87
N VAL A 223 3.87 -20.99 16.88
CA VAL A 223 3.46 -20.01 17.89
C VAL A 223 2.14 -19.35 17.49
N ARG A 224 1.21 -19.29 18.46
CA ARG A 224 -0.08 -18.62 18.27
C ARG A 224 0.10 -17.10 18.40
N ARG A 225 -0.23 -16.37 17.33
CA ARG A 225 -0.09 -14.91 17.24
C ARG A 225 -1.41 -14.25 16.88
N SER A 226 -1.66 -13.08 17.46
CA SER A 226 -2.75 -12.20 17.02
C SER A 226 -2.50 -11.74 15.58
N LYS A 227 -3.57 -11.56 14.82
CA LYS A 227 -3.47 -10.96 13.48
C LYS A 227 -3.03 -9.52 13.59
N PHE A 228 -2.37 -9.02 12.55
CA PHE A 228 -1.78 -7.68 12.54
C PHE A 228 -2.65 -6.72 11.75
N ILE A 229 -2.87 -5.52 12.30
CA ILE A 229 -3.57 -4.44 11.62
C ILE A 229 -2.64 -3.25 11.48
N ASN A 230 -2.48 -2.76 10.26
CA ASN A 230 -1.81 -1.51 9.96
C ASN A 230 -2.84 -0.42 9.67
N LEU A 231 -2.75 0.70 10.35
CA LEU A 231 -3.58 1.87 10.07
C LEU A 231 -2.88 2.71 9.00
N ASP A 232 -3.46 2.73 7.81
CA ASP A 232 -2.91 3.48 6.68
C ASP A 232 -3.21 4.98 6.82
N MET A 233 -2.27 5.80 6.37
CA MET A 233 -2.44 7.25 6.24
C MET A 233 -3.02 7.59 4.88
N GLU A 234 -3.92 8.59 4.86
CA GLU A 234 -4.56 9.07 3.65
C GLU A 234 -4.14 10.52 3.37
N GLU A 235 -5.03 11.48 3.50
CA GLU A 235 -4.75 12.88 3.23
C GLU A 235 -4.04 13.56 4.43
N TYR A 236 -3.26 14.60 4.13
CA TYR A 236 -2.54 15.38 5.16
C TYR A 236 -3.45 15.87 6.29
N LYS A 237 -4.64 16.36 5.93
CA LYS A 237 -5.63 16.87 6.90
C LYS A 237 -6.00 15.86 7.99
N ASP A 238 -5.96 14.57 7.68
CA ASP A 238 -6.40 13.49 8.59
C ASP A 238 -5.25 12.88 9.41
N THR A 239 -4.00 13.30 9.14
CA THR A 239 -2.80 12.67 9.71
C THR A 239 -2.75 12.73 11.23
N HIS A 240 -2.95 13.93 11.81
CA HIS A 240 -2.96 14.10 13.29
C HIS A 240 -4.13 13.36 13.94
N PHE A 241 -5.28 13.37 13.30
CA PHE A 241 -6.46 12.67 13.78
C PHE A 241 -6.25 11.15 13.80
N THR A 242 -5.67 10.60 12.73
CA THR A 242 -5.32 9.18 12.63
C THR A 242 -4.29 8.77 13.69
N LEU A 243 -3.27 9.59 13.93
CA LEU A 243 -2.28 9.35 14.98
C LEU A 243 -2.92 9.36 16.37
N ARG A 244 -3.77 10.35 16.66
CA ARG A 244 -4.54 10.44 17.91
C ARG A 244 -5.40 9.18 18.11
N LEU A 245 -6.12 8.73 17.09
CA LEU A 245 -6.94 7.51 17.15
C LEU A 245 -6.08 6.28 17.48
N PHE A 246 -5.00 6.08 16.75
CA PHE A 246 -4.07 4.97 16.96
C PHE A 246 -3.56 4.90 18.40
N LYS A 247 -3.06 6.01 18.93
CA LYS A 247 -2.55 6.10 20.30
C LYS A 247 -3.66 5.87 21.32
N THR A 248 -4.82 6.49 21.15
CA THR A 248 -5.95 6.37 22.08
C THR A 248 -6.41 4.92 22.20
N VAL A 249 -6.62 4.24 21.07
CA VAL A 249 -7.10 2.85 21.09
C VAL A 249 -6.05 1.93 21.70
N LEU A 250 -4.79 2.04 21.33
CA LEU A 250 -3.71 1.21 21.88
C LEU A 250 -3.41 1.48 23.35
N SER A 251 -3.84 2.64 23.89
CA SER A 251 -3.71 2.95 25.33
C SER A 251 -4.80 2.27 26.18
N LEU A 252 -5.82 1.67 25.57
CA LEU A 252 -6.84 0.93 26.31
C LEU A 252 -6.22 -0.32 26.96
N PRO A 253 -6.56 -0.65 28.21
CA PRO A 253 -5.92 -1.75 28.97
C PRO A 253 -5.95 -3.11 28.26
N GLN A 254 -7.04 -3.42 27.56
CA GLN A 254 -7.20 -4.68 26.81
C GLN A 254 -6.23 -4.84 25.65
N PHE A 255 -5.68 -3.74 25.12
CA PHE A 255 -4.74 -3.75 24.01
C PHE A 255 -3.28 -3.57 24.43
N LYS A 256 -2.99 -3.62 25.75
CA LYS A 256 -1.63 -3.47 26.26
C LYS A 256 -0.62 -4.42 25.61
N ASN A 257 -1.02 -5.66 25.36
CA ASN A 257 -0.18 -6.69 24.76
C ASN A 257 -0.40 -6.86 23.23
N TYR A 258 -1.19 -6.00 22.62
CA TYR A 258 -1.45 -6.06 21.19
C TYR A 258 -0.49 -5.15 20.44
N SER A 259 0.17 -5.68 19.41
CA SER A 259 1.02 -4.92 18.49
C SER A 259 0.24 -4.56 17.23
N ALA A 260 0.23 -3.28 16.86
CA ALA A 260 -0.38 -2.77 15.64
C ALA A 260 0.58 -1.83 14.91
N GLY A 261 0.27 -1.53 13.64
CA GLY A 261 1.08 -0.64 12.81
C GLY A 261 0.37 0.65 12.43
N ILE A 262 1.17 1.66 12.10
CA ILE A 262 0.72 2.93 11.53
C ILE A 262 1.70 3.38 10.45
N VAL A 263 1.23 4.16 9.48
CA VAL A 263 2.06 4.69 8.39
C VAL A 263 2.61 6.07 8.72
N VAL A 264 3.87 6.32 8.36
CA VAL A 264 4.47 7.67 8.32
C VAL A 264 4.90 7.98 6.89
N GLN A 265 4.52 9.16 6.40
CA GLN A 265 4.69 9.60 5.02
C GLN A 265 5.83 10.62 4.93
N ALA A 266 6.97 10.22 4.37
CA ALA A 266 8.17 11.06 4.31
C ALA A 266 8.05 12.33 3.44
N TYR A 267 7.06 12.38 2.54
CA TYR A 267 6.82 13.58 1.73
C TYR A 267 6.24 14.76 2.52
N LEU A 268 5.79 14.52 3.76
CA LEU A 268 5.31 15.56 4.66
C LEU A 268 6.47 16.18 5.45
N PRO A 269 6.57 17.50 5.55
CA PRO A 269 7.54 18.17 6.42
C PRO A 269 7.43 17.72 7.88
N ASP A 270 6.20 17.52 8.37
CA ASP A 270 5.88 17.15 9.75
C ASP A 270 6.17 15.68 10.09
N ALA A 271 6.60 14.88 9.11
CA ALA A 271 6.87 13.45 9.30
C ALA A 271 7.87 13.16 10.43
N TYR A 272 8.82 14.07 10.66
CA TYR A 272 9.79 13.96 11.74
C TYR A 272 9.11 14.09 13.12
N ASP A 273 8.19 15.02 13.27
CA ASP A 273 7.45 15.24 14.51
C ASP A 273 6.49 14.09 14.79
N PHE A 274 5.82 13.58 13.75
CA PHE A 274 5.02 12.35 13.84
C PHE A 274 5.84 11.16 14.32
N GLN A 275 7.00 10.96 13.74
CA GLN A 275 7.90 9.89 14.18
C GLN A 275 8.35 10.09 15.63
N THR A 276 8.63 11.34 16.04
CA THR A 276 9.00 11.67 17.43
C THR A 276 7.90 11.24 18.38
N GLU A 277 6.67 11.64 18.10
CA GLU A 277 5.50 11.31 18.92
C GLU A 277 5.25 9.80 19.01
N LEU A 278 5.45 9.08 17.89
CA LEU A 278 5.35 7.61 17.88
C LEU A 278 6.46 6.94 18.71
N ILE A 279 7.69 7.41 18.61
CA ILE A 279 8.83 6.86 19.39
C ILE A 279 8.59 7.08 20.89
N GLU A 280 8.15 8.27 21.30
CA GLU A 280 7.85 8.58 22.69
C GLU A 280 6.71 7.73 23.22
N PHE A 281 5.63 7.60 22.45
CA PHE A 281 4.51 6.73 22.79
C PHE A 281 4.93 5.27 22.91
N ALA A 282 5.73 4.75 21.96
CA ALA A 282 6.21 3.38 22.00
C ALA A 282 7.14 3.11 23.20
N LYS A 283 8.05 4.05 23.53
CA LYS A 283 8.93 3.97 24.69
C LYS A 283 8.13 3.92 26.00
N ALA A 284 7.17 4.83 26.18
CA ALA A 284 6.32 4.85 27.36
C ALA A 284 5.53 3.54 27.50
N ARG A 285 4.91 3.09 26.41
CA ARG A 285 4.13 1.84 26.39
C ARG A 285 4.96 0.61 26.75
N VAL A 286 6.15 0.46 26.19
CA VAL A 286 7.04 -0.68 26.47
C VAL A 286 7.60 -0.60 27.89
N ALA A 287 7.94 0.59 28.38
CA ALA A 287 8.38 0.78 29.78
C ALA A 287 7.31 0.35 30.78
N GLU A 288 6.03 0.49 30.46
CA GLU A 288 4.91 -0.01 31.24
C GLU A 288 4.63 -1.51 31.05
N GLY A 289 5.45 -2.21 30.28
CA GLY A 289 5.31 -3.64 29.97
C GLY A 289 4.28 -3.95 28.87
N GLY A 290 3.99 -2.99 28.00
CA GLY A 290 3.17 -3.18 26.80
C GLY A 290 3.97 -3.70 25.61
N ALA A 291 3.26 -4.16 24.58
CA ALA A 291 3.88 -4.62 23.34
C ALA A 291 4.47 -3.45 22.51
N PRO A 292 5.57 -3.67 21.76
CA PRO A 292 6.04 -2.71 20.77
C PRO A 292 5.00 -2.48 19.67
N ILE A 293 5.14 -1.37 18.97
CA ILE A 293 4.30 -1.04 17.79
C ILE A 293 5.16 -1.04 16.52
N LYS A 294 4.52 -0.95 15.36
CA LYS A 294 5.22 -0.89 14.06
C LYS A 294 4.91 0.41 13.33
N MET A 295 5.95 1.02 12.77
CA MET A 295 5.84 2.12 11.85
C MET A 295 6.15 1.65 10.44
N ARG A 296 5.20 1.78 9.50
CA ARG A 296 5.49 1.63 8.07
C ARG A 296 5.94 2.98 7.53
N LEU A 297 7.18 3.05 7.08
CA LEU A 297 7.73 4.26 6.46
C LEU A 297 7.52 4.20 4.95
N VAL A 298 6.75 5.15 4.43
CA VAL A 298 6.49 5.32 2.98
C VAL A 298 6.99 6.68 2.51
N LYS A 299 7.24 6.82 1.21
CA LYS A 299 7.57 8.14 0.64
C LYS A 299 6.34 9.05 0.58
N GLY A 300 5.19 8.51 0.20
CA GLY A 300 3.90 9.18 0.09
C GLY A 300 3.24 8.86 -1.26
N CYS A 301 1.89 8.85 -1.28
CA CYS A 301 1.15 8.48 -2.48
C CYS A 301 0.17 9.55 -2.99
N ASN A 302 -0.19 10.56 -2.18
CA ASN A 302 -1.23 11.54 -2.50
C ASN A 302 -0.68 12.88 -3.03
N LEU A 303 0.56 12.89 -3.53
CA LEU A 303 1.27 14.11 -3.96
C LEU A 303 0.45 14.98 -4.92
N GLU A 304 -0.13 14.37 -5.96
CA GLU A 304 -0.92 15.10 -6.93
C GLU A 304 -2.21 15.67 -6.33
N MET A 305 -2.90 14.89 -5.49
CA MET A 305 -4.14 15.29 -4.84
C MET A 305 -3.91 16.43 -3.85
N GLU A 306 -2.88 16.33 -2.99
CA GLU A 306 -2.51 17.38 -2.04
C GLU A 306 -2.17 18.70 -2.76
N THR A 307 -1.42 18.60 -3.86
CA THR A 307 -1.06 19.77 -4.69
C THR A 307 -2.29 20.42 -5.31
N VAL A 308 -3.20 19.63 -5.87
CA VAL A 308 -4.44 20.13 -6.50
C VAL A 308 -5.35 20.78 -5.46
N ILE A 309 -5.59 20.12 -4.34
CA ILE A 309 -6.45 20.64 -3.27
C ILE A 309 -5.88 21.95 -2.70
N SER A 310 -4.59 21.98 -2.42
CA SER A 310 -3.91 23.19 -1.91
C SER A 310 -4.01 24.34 -2.89
N SER A 311 -3.77 24.09 -4.18
CA SER A 311 -3.90 25.08 -5.24
C SER A 311 -5.32 25.63 -5.38
N LEU A 312 -6.34 24.73 -5.38
CA LEU A 312 -7.75 25.14 -5.50
C LEU A 312 -8.24 25.96 -4.30
N ARG A 313 -7.70 25.70 -3.12
CA ARG A 313 -8.10 26.39 -1.88
C ARG A 313 -7.20 27.59 -1.53
N GLY A 314 -6.13 27.82 -2.27
CA GLY A 314 -5.14 28.85 -1.95
C GLY A 314 -4.39 28.57 -0.66
N TRP A 315 -4.25 27.29 -0.27
CA TRP A 315 -3.50 26.86 0.92
C TRP A 315 -2.03 26.60 0.58
N PRO A 316 -1.12 26.69 1.57
CA PRO A 316 0.24 26.20 1.42
C PRO A 316 0.21 24.72 1.05
N ASN A 317 1.06 24.32 0.09
CA ASN A 317 1.19 22.92 -0.24
C ASN A 317 1.85 22.16 0.93
N PRO A 318 1.20 21.12 1.50
CA PRO A 318 1.71 20.43 2.69
C PRO A 318 2.82 19.42 2.39
N ILE A 319 3.32 19.34 1.16
CA ILE A 319 4.32 18.36 0.76
C ILE A 319 5.66 19.01 0.46
N ARG A 320 6.72 18.22 0.57
CA ARG A 320 8.07 18.64 0.17
C ARG A 320 8.14 18.96 -1.31
N PRO A 321 8.87 20.01 -1.72
CA PRO A 321 8.81 20.56 -3.07
C PRO A 321 9.47 19.67 -4.12
N SER A 322 10.37 18.75 -3.73
CA SER A 322 11.08 17.90 -4.69
C SER A 322 11.18 16.44 -4.24
N LYS A 323 11.40 15.55 -5.22
CA LYS A 323 11.63 14.13 -4.96
C LYS A 323 12.90 13.90 -4.14
N GLU A 324 13.93 14.69 -4.37
CA GLU A 324 15.21 14.63 -3.67
C GLU A 324 15.03 14.93 -2.18
N GLU A 325 14.22 15.93 -1.86
CA GLU A 325 13.89 16.26 -0.46
C GLU A 325 13.05 15.17 0.22
N VAL A 326 12.12 14.56 -0.52
CA VAL A 326 11.36 13.40 -0.03
C VAL A 326 12.29 12.22 0.24
N ASP A 327 13.20 11.93 -0.69
CA ASP A 327 14.16 10.84 -0.55
C ASP A 327 15.13 11.09 0.63
N ALA A 328 15.62 12.31 0.79
CA ALA A 328 16.48 12.69 1.93
C ALA A 328 15.74 12.55 3.27
N ASN A 329 14.49 13.04 3.35
CA ASN A 329 13.68 12.89 4.56
C ASN A 329 13.37 11.41 4.87
N TYR A 330 13.10 10.61 3.85
CA TYR A 330 12.88 9.17 4.01
C TYR A 330 14.10 8.50 4.65
N LEU A 331 15.32 8.79 4.18
CA LEU A 331 16.56 8.25 4.77
C LEU A 331 16.76 8.75 6.19
N HIS A 332 16.51 10.02 6.47
CA HIS A 332 16.63 10.59 7.82
C HIS A 332 15.68 9.93 8.84
N LEU A 333 14.41 9.72 8.44
CA LEU A 333 13.43 9.00 9.27
C LEU A 333 13.82 7.53 9.48
N LEU A 334 14.40 6.91 8.45
CA LEU A 334 14.87 5.54 8.48
C LEU A 334 16.07 5.38 9.43
N GLU A 335 17.05 6.25 9.36
CA GLU A 335 18.20 6.28 10.26
C GLU A 335 17.78 6.33 11.72
N ARG A 336 16.87 7.25 12.02
CA ARG A 336 16.35 7.44 13.37
C ARG A 336 15.56 6.23 13.87
N ALA A 337 14.72 5.62 13.01
CA ALA A 337 13.94 4.44 13.37
C ALA A 337 14.83 3.22 13.69
N LEU A 338 15.94 3.06 12.97
CA LEU A 338 16.86 1.93 13.12
C LEU A 338 17.87 2.08 14.27
N MET A 339 17.91 3.23 14.97
CA MET A 339 18.71 3.33 16.20
C MET A 339 18.23 2.28 17.21
N PRO A 340 19.15 1.54 17.89
CA PRO A 340 18.79 0.41 18.74
C PRO A 340 17.75 0.73 19.82
N GLU A 341 17.82 1.94 20.41
CA GLU A 341 16.88 2.39 21.44
C GLU A 341 15.49 2.71 20.91
N ASN A 342 15.34 2.92 19.60
CA ASN A 342 14.06 3.17 18.94
C ASN A 342 13.52 1.88 18.30
N ALA A 343 14.37 1.13 17.59
CA ALA A 343 13.97 -0.06 16.85
C ALA A 343 13.34 -1.14 17.74
N ARG A 344 13.81 -1.28 18.99
CA ARG A 344 13.27 -2.25 19.96
C ARG A 344 11.83 -1.98 20.38
N VAL A 345 11.37 -0.74 20.29
CA VAL A 345 10.03 -0.33 20.74
C VAL A 345 9.12 0.04 19.58
N LEU A 346 9.71 0.53 18.48
CA LEU A 346 9.04 0.93 17.26
C LEU A 346 9.65 0.17 16.07
N HIS A 347 9.08 -0.99 15.76
CA HIS A 347 9.52 -1.81 14.65
C HIS A 347 9.31 -1.07 13.32
N LEU A 348 10.17 -1.31 12.34
CA LEU A 348 10.15 -0.60 11.07
C LEU A 348 9.70 -1.48 9.91
N GLY A 349 8.68 -1.04 9.18
CA GLY A 349 8.35 -1.51 7.84
C GLY A 349 8.96 -0.56 6.80
N VAL A 350 9.98 -1.00 6.09
CA VAL A 350 10.63 -0.23 5.02
C VAL A 350 9.84 -0.44 3.74
N ALA A 351 8.92 0.49 3.45
CA ALA A 351 8.06 0.39 2.27
C ALA A 351 8.71 1.11 1.08
N SER A 352 9.33 0.36 0.19
CA SER A 352 10.03 0.91 -0.97
C SER A 352 10.30 -0.15 -2.03
N HIS A 353 10.24 0.26 -3.32
CA HIS A 353 10.77 -0.49 -4.47
C HIS A 353 12.14 0.03 -4.92
N ASN A 354 12.64 1.10 -4.30
CA ASN A 354 13.91 1.71 -4.65
C ASN A 354 15.07 0.92 -4.03
N LEU A 355 15.90 0.28 -4.86
CA LEU A 355 17.02 -0.55 -4.43
C LEU A 355 18.02 0.20 -3.55
N PHE A 356 18.23 1.49 -3.77
CA PHE A 356 19.12 2.31 -2.94
C PHE A 356 18.58 2.46 -1.51
N SER A 357 17.28 2.74 -1.37
CA SER A 357 16.63 2.84 -0.06
C SER A 357 16.65 1.49 0.68
N ILE A 358 16.45 0.38 -0.04
CA ILE A 358 16.49 -0.98 0.51
C ILE A 358 17.90 -1.34 0.97
N ALA A 359 18.92 -1.11 0.12
CA ALA A 359 20.31 -1.38 0.45
C ALA A 359 20.78 -0.54 1.65
N TYR A 360 20.42 0.74 1.68
CA TYR A 360 20.75 1.65 2.79
C TYR A 360 20.13 1.15 4.10
N ALA A 361 18.85 0.81 4.11
CA ALA A 361 18.16 0.28 5.28
C ALA A 361 18.79 -1.02 5.79
N TYR A 362 19.12 -1.92 4.85
CA TYR A 362 19.75 -3.20 5.18
C TYR A 362 21.12 -3.01 5.84
N LEU A 363 21.99 -2.20 5.23
CA LEU A 363 23.34 -1.94 5.76
C LEU A 363 23.29 -1.30 7.15
N LEU A 364 22.40 -0.34 7.33
CA LEU A 364 22.22 0.35 8.60
C LEU A 364 21.72 -0.61 9.70
N ALA A 365 20.68 -1.41 9.39
CA ALA A 365 20.14 -2.39 10.31
C ALA A 365 21.16 -3.46 10.72
N GLN A 366 21.98 -3.93 9.77
CA GLN A 366 23.08 -4.86 10.07
C GLN A 366 24.12 -4.22 11.00
N LYS A 367 24.50 -2.99 10.72
CA LYS A 367 25.51 -2.28 11.55
C LYS A 367 25.04 -2.01 12.98
N TYR A 368 23.75 -1.72 13.14
CA TYR A 368 23.16 -1.46 14.47
C TYR A 368 22.68 -2.72 15.18
N GLY A 369 22.70 -3.89 14.51
CA GLY A 369 22.13 -5.13 15.07
C GLY A 369 20.63 -5.05 15.30
N THR A 370 19.90 -4.33 14.43
CA THR A 370 18.46 -4.08 14.53
C THR A 370 17.65 -4.73 13.42
N ALA A 371 18.25 -5.63 12.65
CA ALA A 371 17.60 -6.28 11.52
C ALA A 371 16.35 -7.08 11.90
N GLU A 372 16.30 -7.64 13.10
CA GLU A 372 15.14 -8.37 13.62
C GLU A 372 13.89 -7.50 13.85
N TYR A 373 14.09 -6.18 14.01
CA TYR A 373 13.02 -5.20 14.21
C TYR A 373 12.57 -4.53 12.91
N MET A 374 13.08 -5.00 11.77
CA MET A 374 12.79 -4.40 10.46
C MET A 374 12.23 -5.44 9.48
N THR A 375 11.27 -5.00 8.67
CA THR A 375 10.76 -5.77 7.53
C THR A 375 10.78 -4.90 6.27
N PHE A 376 11.01 -5.52 5.10
CA PHE A 376 10.79 -4.85 3.82
C PHE A 376 9.35 -5.08 3.38
N GLU A 377 8.70 -4.03 2.88
CA GLU A 377 7.33 -4.09 2.40
C GLU A 377 7.25 -3.54 0.97
N MET A 378 6.62 -4.29 0.09
CA MET A 378 6.51 -3.94 -1.32
C MET A 378 5.09 -4.19 -1.82
N LEU A 379 4.66 -3.37 -2.77
CA LEU A 379 3.41 -3.62 -3.49
C LEU A 379 3.64 -4.77 -4.47
N GLU A 380 2.84 -5.80 -4.37
CA GLU A 380 2.93 -6.94 -5.26
C GLU A 380 2.54 -6.54 -6.69
N GLY A 381 3.25 -7.09 -7.68
CA GLY A 381 3.02 -6.78 -9.08
C GLY A 381 3.52 -5.43 -9.57
N MET A 382 4.21 -4.66 -8.74
CA MET A 382 4.92 -3.45 -9.14
C MET A 382 6.42 -3.75 -9.20
N ALA A 383 7.01 -3.48 -10.38
CA ALA A 383 8.44 -3.67 -10.62
C ALA A 383 9.25 -2.41 -10.22
#